data_9e78c4a96cc9e7c62f52ed9e1d532cbf
#
_entry.id   9e78c4a96cc9e7c62f52ed9e1d532cbf
#
_cell.length_a   1.000
_cell.length_b   1.000
_cell.length_c   1.000
_cell.angle_alpha   90.00
_cell.angle_beta   90.00
_cell.angle_gamma   90.00
#
_symmetry.space_group_name_H-M   'P 1'
#
loop_
_entity.id
_entity.type
_entity.pdbx_description
1 polymer ?
#
loop_
_entity_poly.entity_id
_entity_poly.type
_entity_poly.pdbx_seq_one_letter_code
_entity_poly.pdbx_strand_id
1 'polypeptide(L)'
;MTQLKRLQAKMREQGVEGILISSTLNQRYITNFNYDDGYVVVFQNKAYVLTDFRYIEAANAQIDHEDFEILTPKGHLKHVAALARENGVKTVLVEESALSLEYLSFFEKAAEGKVTYVGGASAILTAMRMVKTEDELAKMAEAQRITDAAFSHILEFIRPDMTEIDVALELEFFMRKNGAERTSFDTIAVSGTASSMPHGVPRSVKLERGFLTMDFGCVFGGYCSDMTRTVCIGKADEEIKRVYYTVLKAQKEALAAASIGERGCCRLDEIARDIINGAGYEGRFGHSLGHGVGMFIHESPRLAPGIDSGAKLVTGNVVTFEPGIYIPEKYGCRIEDMAAITDDGIRDFTKSTKELIELF
;
A
#
# COMPACT_ATOMS: atom_id res chain seq x y z
N MET A 1 2.18 5.60 -22.02
CA MET A 1 0.83 6.24 -21.93
C MET A 1 0.68 6.77 -20.52
N THR A 2 0.38 8.07 -20.33
CA THR A 2 0.20 8.68 -19.00
C THR A 2 -1.03 8.12 -18.29
N GLN A 3 -1.07 8.24 -16.94
CA GLN A 3 -2.22 7.78 -16.16
C GLN A 3 -3.52 8.54 -16.56
N LEU A 4 -3.40 9.82 -16.88
CA LEU A 4 -4.52 10.59 -17.43
C LEU A 4 -5.07 9.96 -18.70
N LYS A 5 -4.22 9.64 -19.66
CA LYS A 5 -4.65 9.05 -20.95
C LYS A 5 -5.26 7.65 -20.76
N ARG A 6 -4.75 6.87 -19.81
CA ARG A 6 -5.38 5.60 -19.40
C ARG A 6 -6.77 5.81 -18.82
N LEU A 7 -6.93 6.79 -17.92
CA LEU A 7 -8.22 7.13 -17.34
C LEU A 7 -9.23 7.58 -18.41
N GLN A 8 -8.83 8.51 -19.28
CA GLN A 8 -9.68 9.00 -20.36
C GLN A 8 -10.11 7.90 -21.34
N ALA A 9 -9.22 6.92 -21.61
CA ALA A 9 -9.56 5.75 -22.42
C ALA A 9 -10.65 4.90 -21.74
N LYS A 10 -10.52 4.63 -20.44
CA LYS A 10 -11.55 3.91 -19.67
C LYS A 10 -12.86 4.67 -19.59
N MET A 11 -12.83 6.00 -19.43
CA MET A 11 -14.02 6.84 -19.44
C MET A 11 -14.77 6.73 -20.76
N ARG A 12 -14.07 6.76 -21.90
CA ARG A 12 -14.70 6.58 -23.23
C ARG A 12 -15.31 5.19 -23.40
N GLU A 13 -14.58 4.15 -22.98
CA GLU A 13 -15.05 2.77 -23.04
C GLU A 13 -16.34 2.56 -22.22
N GLN A 14 -16.45 3.19 -21.06
CA GLN A 14 -17.56 3.04 -20.12
C GLN A 14 -18.66 4.12 -20.29
N GLY A 15 -18.49 5.05 -21.23
CA GLY A 15 -19.46 6.14 -21.45
C GLY A 15 -19.48 7.17 -20.30
N VAL A 16 -18.41 7.30 -19.53
CA VAL A 16 -18.28 8.25 -18.42
C VAL A 16 -17.95 9.63 -18.97
N GLU A 17 -18.80 10.63 -18.69
CA GLU A 17 -18.63 12.00 -19.19
C GLU A 17 -17.56 12.79 -18.44
N GLY A 18 -17.55 12.69 -17.09
CA GLY A 18 -16.63 13.42 -16.23
C GLY A 18 -16.32 12.69 -14.92
N ILE A 19 -15.14 12.94 -14.37
CA ILE A 19 -14.69 12.44 -13.06
C ILE A 19 -14.14 13.62 -12.27
N LEU A 20 -14.59 13.75 -11.01
CA LEU A 20 -14.01 14.63 -10.00
C LEU A 20 -13.16 13.80 -9.05
N ILE A 21 -11.86 14.08 -9.04
CA ILE A 21 -10.87 13.43 -8.16
C ILE A 21 -10.63 14.34 -6.96
N SER A 22 -10.99 13.86 -5.78
CA SER A 22 -10.94 14.62 -4.53
C SER A 22 -9.87 14.11 -3.55
N SER A 23 -9.47 12.83 -3.64
CA SER A 23 -8.41 12.30 -2.79
C SER A 23 -7.02 12.73 -3.24
N THR A 24 -6.17 13.14 -2.32
CA THR A 24 -4.76 13.50 -2.59
C THR A 24 -3.99 12.35 -3.24
N LEU A 25 -4.30 11.11 -2.85
CA LEU A 25 -3.74 9.90 -3.43
C LEU A 25 -4.00 9.82 -4.94
N ASN A 26 -5.28 9.92 -5.35
CA ASN A 26 -5.64 9.79 -6.75
C ASN A 26 -5.32 11.04 -7.57
N GLN A 27 -5.31 12.22 -6.94
CA GLN A 27 -4.78 13.43 -7.57
C GLN A 27 -3.30 13.23 -7.93
N ARG A 28 -2.48 12.76 -6.98
CA ARG A 28 -1.07 12.42 -7.24
C ARG A 28 -0.92 11.32 -8.30
N TYR A 29 -1.76 10.28 -8.25
CA TYR A 29 -1.74 9.19 -9.23
C TYR A 29 -1.93 9.68 -10.67
N ILE A 30 -2.85 10.61 -10.87
CA ILE A 30 -3.20 11.11 -12.21
C ILE A 30 -2.25 12.22 -12.68
N THR A 31 -1.80 13.11 -11.78
CA THR A 31 -1.00 14.29 -12.12
C THR A 31 0.50 14.09 -11.93
N ASN A 32 0.92 13.06 -11.19
CA ASN A 32 2.27 12.88 -10.64
C ASN A 32 2.76 14.06 -9.78
N PHE A 33 1.84 14.88 -9.27
CA PHE A 33 2.11 16.02 -8.41
C PHE A 33 1.46 15.85 -7.05
N ASN A 34 2.22 16.15 -5.97
CA ASN A 34 1.74 15.99 -4.60
C ASN A 34 1.30 17.34 -4.03
N TYR A 35 0.00 17.46 -3.70
CA TYR A 35 -0.58 18.63 -3.06
C TYR A 35 -1.82 18.22 -2.24
N ASP A 36 -2.20 19.02 -1.24
CA ASP A 36 -3.23 18.65 -0.27
C ASP A 36 -4.56 19.38 -0.48
N ASP A 37 -4.56 20.51 -1.19
CA ASP A 37 -5.74 21.35 -1.35
C ASP A 37 -6.04 21.60 -2.82
N GLY A 38 -7.14 21.01 -3.29
CA GLY A 38 -7.62 21.18 -4.64
C GLY A 38 -8.39 19.98 -5.17
N TYR A 39 -8.60 19.99 -6.46
CA TYR A 39 -9.32 18.92 -7.18
C TYR A 39 -8.72 18.71 -8.57
N VAL A 40 -8.80 17.47 -9.05
CA VAL A 40 -8.57 17.19 -10.48
C VAL A 40 -9.92 16.87 -11.11
N VAL A 41 -10.23 17.55 -12.21
CA VAL A 41 -11.45 17.32 -12.99
C VAL A 41 -11.04 16.76 -14.33
N VAL A 42 -11.50 15.57 -14.66
CA VAL A 42 -11.18 14.88 -15.90
C VAL A 42 -12.42 14.69 -16.74
N PHE A 43 -12.37 15.17 -17.98
CA PHE A 43 -13.33 14.88 -19.03
C PHE A 43 -12.66 14.00 -20.11
N GLN A 44 -13.44 13.46 -21.04
CA GLN A 44 -12.93 12.51 -22.02
C GLN A 44 -11.76 13.07 -22.88
N ASN A 45 -11.69 14.38 -23.07
CA ASN A 45 -10.68 15.02 -23.92
C ASN A 45 -9.92 16.17 -23.25
N LYS A 46 -10.28 16.53 -22.02
CA LYS A 46 -9.65 17.63 -21.26
C LYS A 46 -9.49 17.24 -19.80
N ALA A 47 -8.50 17.82 -19.13
CA ALA A 47 -8.31 17.67 -17.71
C ALA A 47 -7.84 18.99 -17.07
N TYR A 48 -8.29 19.22 -15.85
CA TYR A 48 -8.03 20.45 -15.11
C TYR A 48 -7.51 20.11 -13.71
N VAL A 49 -6.51 20.88 -13.28
CA VAL A 49 -6.04 20.88 -11.90
C VAL A 49 -6.48 22.18 -11.26
N LEU A 50 -7.34 22.09 -10.26
CA LEU A 50 -7.78 23.23 -9.47
C LEU A 50 -6.98 23.25 -8.17
N THR A 51 -6.23 24.32 -7.96
CA THR A 51 -5.39 24.50 -6.77
C THR A 51 -5.45 25.96 -6.30
N ASP A 52 -4.59 26.31 -5.36
CA ASP A 52 -4.54 27.67 -4.84
C ASP A 52 -3.13 28.29 -4.90
N PHE A 53 -3.00 29.49 -4.35
CA PHE A 53 -1.78 30.26 -4.29
C PHE A 53 -0.57 29.49 -3.72
N ARG A 54 -0.78 28.57 -2.77
CA ARG A 54 0.30 27.83 -2.11
C ARG A 54 1.01 26.84 -3.05
N TYR A 55 0.31 26.32 -4.05
CA TYR A 55 0.78 25.24 -4.90
C TYR A 55 0.99 25.64 -6.37
N ILE A 56 0.48 26.79 -6.82
CA ILE A 56 0.45 27.15 -8.26
C ILE A 56 1.84 27.18 -8.90
N GLU A 57 2.85 27.69 -8.20
CA GLU A 57 4.22 27.77 -8.73
C GLU A 57 4.79 26.36 -8.93
N ALA A 58 4.67 25.49 -7.94
CA ALA A 58 5.12 24.11 -8.01
C ALA A 58 4.33 23.28 -9.04
N ALA A 59 3.01 23.49 -9.11
CA ALA A 59 2.14 22.84 -10.08
C ALA A 59 2.55 23.21 -11.53
N ASN A 60 2.78 24.48 -11.80
CA ASN A 60 3.24 24.94 -13.13
C ASN A 60 4.63 24.39 -13.50
N ALA A 61 5.48 24.10 -12.52
CA ALA A 61 6.81 23.55 -12.76
C ALA A 61 6.83 22.03 -12.96
N GLN A 62 5.82 21.30 -12.44
CA GLN A 62 5.86 19.84 -12.37
C GLN A 62 4.78 19.14 -13.20
N ILE A 63 3.61 19.77 -13.39
CA ILE A 63 2.48 19.19 -14.14
C ILE A 63 2.65 19.50 -15.63
N ASP A 64 2.42 18.49 -16.46
CA ASP A 64 2.47 18.64 -17.91
C ASP A 64 1.29 19.47 -18.43
N HIS A 65 1.59 20.64 -19.01
CA HIS A 65 0.62 21.57 -19.56
C HIS A 65 -0.02 21.10 -20.88
N GLU A 66 0.51 20.06 -21.52
CA GLU A 66 -0.16 19.42 -22.66
C GLU A 66 -1.31 18.53 -22.21
N ASP A 67 -1.20 17.96 -21.00
CA ASP A 67 -2.18 17.07 -20.42
C ASP A 67 -3.21 17.82 -19.53
N PHE A 68 -2.80 18.94 -18.88
CA PHE A 68 -3.65 19.63 -17.88
C PHE A 68 -3.66 21.16 -18.05
N GLU A 69 -4.83 21.74 -17.85
CA GLU A 69 -5.00 23.16 -17.59
C GLU A 69 -5.03 23.41 -16.07
N ILE A 70 -4.11 24.28 -15.56
CA ILE A 70 -3.98 24.55 -14.13
C ILE A 70 -4.70 25.84 -13.79
N LEU A 71 -5.60 25.80 -12.81
CA LEU A 71 -6.49 26.89 -12.47
C LEU A 71 -6.43 27.22 -10.97
N THR A 72 -6.56 28.50 -10.62
CA THR A 72 -6.63 29.00 -9.24
C THR A 72 -7.91 29.79 -8.98
N PRO A 73 -9.09 29.14 -9.04
CA PRO A 73 -10.36 29.83 -8.92
C PRO A 73 -10.67 30.26 -7.47
N LYS A 74 -11.35 31.41 -7.33
CA LYS A 74 -11.91 31.86 -6.04
C LYS A 74 -13.16 31.06 -5.63
N GLY A 75 -13.08 29.76 -5.56
CA GLY A 75 -14.24 28.91 -5.19
C GLY A 75 -14.31 27.68 -6.08
N HIS A 76 -13.61 26.65 -5.67
CA HIS A 76 -13.45 25.41 -6.41
C HIS A 76 -14.78 24.76 -6.79
N LEU A 77 -15.74 24.68 -5.85
CA LEU A 77 -17.04 24.01 -6.05
C LEU A 77 -17.82 24.57 -7.24
N LYS A 78 -18.00 25.90 -7.31
CA LYS A 78 -18.69 26.55 -8.43
C LYS A 78 -17.94 26.43 -9.74
N HIS A 79 -16.62 26.44 -9.66
CA HIS A 79 -15.76 26.33 -10.83
C HIS A 79 -15.82 24.93 -11.45
N VAL A 80 -15.82 23.86 -10.65
CA VAL A 80 -16.02 22.48 -11.13
C VAL A 80 -17.34 22.35 -11.89
N ALA A 81 -18.44 22.91 -11.35
CA ALA A 81 -19.74 22.90 -12.02
C ALA A 81 -19.74 23.74 -13.32
N ALA A 82 -18.98 24.84 -13.35
CA ALA A 82 -18.82 25.66 -14.57
C ALA A 82 -18.07 24.89 -15.66
N LEU A 83 -16.92 24.28 -15.31
CA LEU A 83 -16.12 23.45 -16.22
C LEU A 83 -16.93 22.29 -16.83
N ALA A 84 -17.74 21.60 -16.00
CA ALA A 84 -18.61 20.54 -16.50
C ALA A 84 -19.60 21.07 -17.57
N ARG A 85 -20.25 22.19 -17.30
CA ARG A 85 -21.19 22.82 -18.25
C ARG A 85 -20.51 23.29 -19.54
N GLU A 86 -19.34 23.93 -19.44
CA GLU A 86 -18.56 24.41 -20.58
C GLU A 86 -18.10 23.26 -21.49
N ASN A 87 -17.87 22.08 -20.91
CA ASN A 87 -17.54 20.87 -21.67
C ASN A 87 -18.76 20.02 -22.05
N GLY A 88 -20.00 20.52 -21.81
CA GLY A 88 -21.24 19.83 -22.17
C GLY A 88 -21.55 18.61 -21.32
N VAL A 89 -20.89 18.47 -20.15
CA VAL A 89 -21.02 17.33 -19.25
C VAL A 89 -22.16 17.56 -18.28
N LYS A 90 -23.05 16.58 -18.17
CA LYS A 90 -24.21 16.60 -17.28
C LYS A 90 -24.02 15.74 -16.03
N THR A 91 -23.21 14.68 -16.15
CA THR A 91 -22.96 13.74 -15.06
C THR A 91 -21.47 13.64 -14.77
N VAL A 92 -21.10 13.87 -13.52
CA VAL A 92 -19.72 13.77 -13.02
C VAL A 92 -19.66 12.67 -11.96
N LEU A 93 -18.83 11.66 -12.17
CA LEU A 93 -18.54 10.66 -11.15
C LEU A 93 -17.65 11.26 -10.08
N VAL A 94 -17.92 10.92 -8.82
CA VAL A 94 -17.11 11.33 -7.66
C VAL A 94 -16.49 10.11 -6.98
N GLU A 95 -15.42 10.35 -6.23
CA GLU A 95 -14.82 9.33 -5.37
C GLU A 95 -15.64 9.15 -4.09
N GLU A 96 -16.62 8.26 -4.11
CA GLU A 96 -17.51 7.96 -3.00
C GLU A 96 -16.78 7.41 -1.76
N SER A 97 -15.57 6.88 -1.93
CA SER A 97 -14.73 6.43 -0.81
C SER A 97 -13.92 7.54 -0.14
N ALA A 98 -13.86 8.73 -0.76
CA ALA A 98 -13.03 9.84 -0.29
C ALA A 98 -13.82 11.13 -0.06
N LEU A 99 -14.79 11.43 -0.92
CA LEU A 99 -15.61 12.62 -0.81
C LEU A 99 -16.67 12.45 0.28
N SER A 100 -16.65 13.31 1.30
CA SER A 100 -17.67 13.26 2.35
C SER A 100 -19.05 13.63 1.82
N LEU A 101 -20.11 13.12 2.47
CA LEU A 101 -21.48 13.49 2.13
C LEU A 101 -21.74 15.00 2.24
N GLU A 102 -21.06 15.66 3.18
CA GLU A 102 -21.14 17.11 3.34
C GLU A 102 -20.57 17.83 2.12
N TYR A 103 -19.36 17.45 1.67
CA TYR A 103 -18.75 18.04 0.48
C TYR A 103 -19.55 17.73 -0.79
N LEU A 104 -20.11 16.53 -0.93
CA LEU A 104 -21.01 16.19 -2.04
C LEU A 104 -22.20 17.16 -2.08
N SER A 105 -22.85 17.41 -0.92
CA SER A 105 -23.96 18.38 -0.81
C SER A 105 -23.55 19.80 -1.23
N PHE A 106 -22.30 20.21 -0.94
CA PHE A 106 -21.80 21.51 -1.39
C PHE A 106 -21.60 21.57 -2.90
N PHE A 107 -21.10 20.51 -3.54
CA PHE A 107 -20.99 20.41 -4.99
C PHE A 107 -22.37 20.44 -5.66
N GLU A 108 -23.35 19.71 -5.15
CA GLU A 108 -24.73 19.71 -5.64
C GLU A 108 -25.39 21.09 -5.56
N LYS A 109 -25.23 21.78 -4.42
CA LYS A 109 -25.72 23.16 -4.25
C LYS A 109 -25.05 24.13 -5.22
N ALA A 110 -23.72 24.00 -5.42
CA ALA A 110 -22.96 24.84 -6.33
C ALA A 110 -23.32 24.60 -7.81
N ALA A 111 -23.79 23.40 -8.13
CA ALA A 111 -24.23 23.02 -9.48
C ALA A 111 -25.61 23.58 -9.87
N GLU A 112 -26.43 24.00 -8.91
CA GLU A 112 -27.78 24.59 -9.14
C GLU A 112 -28.68 23.67 -10.00
N GLY A 113 -28.55 22.35 -9.85
CA GLY A 113 -29.30 21.36 -10.63
C GLY A 113 -28.90 21.21 -12.10
N LYS A 114 -27.78 21.83 -12.52
CA LYS A 114 -27.29 21.79 -13.90
C LYS A 114 -26.26 20.68 -14.16
N VAL A 115 -25.67 20.15 -13.10
CA VAL A 115 -24.71 19.02 -13.11
C VAL A 115 -25.14 18.07 -12.00
N THR A 116 -25.12 16.77 -12.30
CA THR A 116 -25.40 15.70 -11.33
C THR A 116 -24.10 15.05 -10.92
N TYR A 117 -23.92 14.84 -9.62
CA TYR A 117 -22.77 14.11 -9.06
C TYR A 117 -23.23 12.74 -8.58
N VAL A 118 -22.54 11.68 -9.00
CA VAL A 118 -22.86 10.29 -8.61
C VAL A 118 -21.59 9.53 -8.28
N GLY A 119 -21.66 8.52 -7.40
CA GLY A 119 -20.51 7.64 -7.10
C GLY A 119 -20.08 6.84 -8.33
N GLY A 120 -18.92 6.16 -8.20
CA GLY A 120 -18.38 5.28 -9.24
C GLY A 120 -16.94 5.59 -9.65
N ALA A 121 -16.40 6.76 -9.32
CA ALA A 121 -15.01 7.08 -9.63
C ALA A 121 -14.03 6.22 -8.83
N SER A 122 -14.35 5.88 -7.58
CA SER A 122 -13.51 5.06 -6.71
C SER A 122 -13.22 3.69 -7.32
N ALA A 123 -14.22 3.04 -7.89
CA ALA A 123 -14.05 1.73 -8.52
C ALA A 123 -13.11 1.78 -9.74
N ILE A 124 -13.26 2.81 -10.59
CA ILE A 124 -12.40 3.01 -11.78
C ILE A 124 -10.95 3.25 -11.37
N LEU A 125 -10.72 4.18 -10.44
CA LEU A 125 -9.36 4.55 -9.99
C LEU A 125 -8.69 3.41 -9.23
N THR A 126 -9.41 2.68 -8.39
CA THR A 126 -8.90 1.49 -7.71
C THR A 126 -8.49 0.40 -8.71
N ALA A 127 -9.33 0.11 -9.70
CA ALA A 127 -9.00 -0.87 -10.74
C ALA A 127 -7.78 -0.46 -11.56
N MET A 128 -7.55 0.83 -11.78
CA MET A 128 -6.36 1.33 -12.46
C MET A 128 -5.09 1.16 -11.61
N ARG A 129 -5.13 1.51 -10.32
CA ARG A 129 -3.98 1.36 -9.42
C ARG A 129 -3.64 -0.09 -9.12
N MET A 130 -4.63 -0.98 -9.15
CA MET A 130 -4.44 -2.40 -8.89
C MET A 130 -3.46 -3.06 -9.88
N VAL A 131 -3.44 -2.62 -11.15
CA VAL A 131 -2.55 -3.13 -12.19
C VAL A 131 -1.46 -2.10 -12.48
N LYS A 132 -0.26 -2.35 -11.96
CA LYS A 132 0.90 -1.47 -12.05
C LYS A 132 1.53 -1.53 -13.44
N THR A 133 2.01 -0.39 -13.91
CA THR A 133 2.91 -0.28 -15.07
C THR A 133 4.34 -0.61 -14.67
N GLU A 134 5.23 -0.83 -15.64
CA GLU A 134 6.66 -1.07 -15.36
C GLU A 134 7.33 0.09 -14.63
N ASP A 135 6.95 1.35 -14.93
CA ASP A 135 7.48 2.51 -14.21
C ASP A 135 7.03 2.54 -12.73
N GLU A 136 5.79 2.12 -12.45
CA GLU A 136 5.26 1.98 -11.09
C GLU A 136 5.97 0.83 -10.36
N LEU A 137 6.17 -0.32 -11.02
CA LEU A 137 6.92 -1.45 -10.48
C LEU A 137 8.38 -1.09 -10.18
N ALA A 138 9.01 -0.25 -11.00
CA ALA A 138 10.38 0.22 -10.75
C ALA A 138 10.47 1.09 -9.49
N LYS A 139 9.48 1.97 -9.26
CA LYS A 139 9.41 2.78 -8.02
C LYS A 139 9.21 1.91 -6.78
N MET A 140 8.33 0.90 -6.87
CA MET A 140 8.09 -0.05 -5.78
C MET A 140 9.34 -0.90 -5.48
N ALA A 141 10.07 -1.33 -6.52
CA ALA A 141 11.32 -2.05 -6.35
C ALA A 141 12.40 -1.19 -5.66
N GLU A 142 12.46 0.11 -5.95
CA GLU A 142 13.37 1.03 -5.26
C GLU A 142 12.95 1.30 -3.82
N ALA A 143 11.64 1.46 -3.53
CA ALA A 143 11.13 1.54 -2.17
C ALA A 143 11.52 0.29 -1.36
N GLN A 144 11.34 -0.91 -1.95
CA GLN A 144 11.71 -2.17 -1.29
C GLN A 144 13.23 -2.29 -1.10
N ARG A 145 14.05 -1.83 -2.05
CA ARG A 145 15.51 -1.82 -1.91
C ARG A 145 15.96 -0.97 -0.72
N ILE A 146 15.31 0.18 -0.49
CA ILE A 146 15.59 1.03 0.70
C ILE A 146 15.21 0.30 1.98
N THR A 147 14.08 -0.39 2.01
CA THR A 147 13.61 -1.21 3.14
C THR A 147 14.54 -2.39 3.43
N ASP A 148 14.99 -3.11 2.41
CA ASP A 148 15.99 -4.18 2.55
C ASP A 148 17.33 -3.66 3.13
N ALA A 149 17.75 -2.48 2.67
CA ALA A 149 18.97 -1.85 3.20
C ALA A 149 18.80 -1.42 4.67
N ALA A 150 17.61 -0.95 5.05
CA ALA A 150 17.30 -0.62 6.45
C ALA A 150 17.33 -1.86 7.35
N PHE A 151 16.84 -3.02 6.87
CA PHE A 151 16.96 -4.27 7.60
C PHE A 151 18.44 -4.67 7.81
N SER A 152 19.24 -4.60 6.77
CA SER A 152 20.66 -4.92 6.87
C SER A 152 21.37 -3.99 7.87
N HIS A 153 21.07 -2.70 7.82
CA HIS A 153 21.60 -1.71 8.75
C HIS A 153 21.18 -1.97 10.19
N ILE A 154 19.90 -2.27 10.44
CA ILE A 154 19.41 -2.43 11.82
C ILE A 154 20.01 -3.65 12.50
N LEU A 155 20.33 -4.71 11.77
CA LEU A 155 21.02 -5.89 12.33
C LEU A 155 22.40 -5.57 12.90
N GLU A 156 23.10 -4.58 12.32
CA GLU A 156 24.41 -4.11 12.80
C GLU A 156 24.28 -3.05 13.92
N PHE A 157 23.13 -2.37 13.96
CA PHE A 157 22.89 -1.24 14.86
C PHE A 157 22.30 -1.68 16.21
N ILE A 158 21.45 -2.70 16.25
CA ILE A 158 20.77 -3.17 17.48
C ILE A 158 21.81 -3.57 18.57
N ARG A 159 21.56 -3.07 19.80
CA ARG A 159 22.33 -3.38 21.00
C ARG A 159 21.40 -3.77 22.16
N PRO A 160 21.89 -4.52 23.17
CA PRO A 160 21.06 -5.02 24.28
C PRO A 160 20.42 -3.94 25.16
N ASP A 161 20.95 -2.71 25.15
CA ASP A 161 20.49 -1.59 25.96
C ASP A 161 19.39 -0.74 25.27
N MET A 162 19.13 -1.00 23.98
CA MET A 162 18.14 -0.26 23.19
C MET A 162 16.71 -0.63 23.57
N THR A 163 15.79 0.32 23.32
CA THR A 163 14.35 0.13 23.43
C THR A 163 13.73 -0.23 22.09
N GLU A 164 12.48 -0.68 22.12
CA GLU A 164 11.70 -0.92 20.89
C GLU A 164 11.55 0.37 20.05
N ILE A 165 11.35 1.52 20.73
CA ILE A 165 11.30 2.84 20.08
C ILE A 165 12.64 3.18 19.41
N ASP A 166 13.77 2.89 20.03
CA ASP A 166 15.09 3.15 19.41
C ASP A 166 15.25 2.38 18.10
N VAL A 167 14.77 1.12 18.05
CA VAL A 167 14.80 0.30 16.83
C VAL A 167 13.89 0.89 15.75
N ALA A 168 12.66 1.27 16.09
CA ALA A 168 11.71 1.87 15.15
C ALA A 168 12.26 3.17 14.57
N LEU A 169 12.72 4.08 15.42
CA LEU A 169 13.26 5.38 15.00
C LEU A 169 14.50 5.23 14.10
N GLU A 170 15.38 4.28 14.38
CA GLU A 170 16.56 4.05 13.54
C GLU A 170 16.19 3.51 12.16
N LEU A 171 15.22 2.59 12.07
CA LEU A 171 14.69 2.12 10.79
C LEU A 171 14.10 3.28 9.98
N GLU A 172 13.26 4.11 10.57
CA GLU A 172 12.63 5.27 9.92
C GLU A 172 13.66 6.30 9.48
N PHE A 173 14.61 6.64 10.37
CA PHE A 173 15.67 7.59 10.07
C PHE A 173 16.56 7.09 8.91
N PHE A 174 16.95 5.81 8.95
CA PHE A 174 17.75 5.21 7.88
C PHE A 174 17.03 5.27 6.53
N MET A 175 15.76 4.86 6.48
CA MET A 175 14.97 4.89 5.24
C MET A 175 14.86 6.32 4.69
N ARG A 176 14.55 7.30 5.55
CA ARG A 176 14.47 8.72 5.16
C ARG A 176 15.81 9.26 4.64
N LYS A 177 16.91 8.91 5.29
CA LYS A 177 18.27 9.33 4.87
C LYS A 177 18.67 8.72 3.52
N ASN A 178 18.10 7.56 3.17
CA ASN A 178 18.39 6.86 1.93
C ASN A 178 17.39 7.14 0.79
N GLY A 179 16.60 8.20 0.90
CA GLY A 179 15.77 8.72 -0.20
C GLY A 179 14.27 8.43 -0.08
N ALA A 180 13.82 7.81 0.99
CA ALA A 180 12.38 7.64 1.22
C ALA A 180 11.70 8.99 1.47
N GLU A 181 10.51 9.19 0.91
CA GLU A 181 9.67 10.36 1.16
C GLU A 181 9.09 10.37 2.59
N ARG A 182 8.74 9.21 3.09
CA ARG A 182 8.18 8.93 4.43
C ARG A 182 8.11 7.43 4.66
N THR A 183 7.70 7.01 5.86
CA THR A 183 7.29 5.62 6.10
C THR A 183 6.00 5.29 5.34
N SER A 184 5.78 4.02 4.98
CA SER A 184 4.54 3.54 4.35
C SER A 184 3.39 3.52 5.36
N PHE A 185 3.73 3.19 6.60
CA PHE A 185 2.85 3.10 7.77
C PHE A 185 3.68 3.30 9.05
N ASP A 186 3.04 3.29 10.20
CA ASP A 186 3.72 3.40 11.50
C ASP A 186 4.54 2.13 11.75
N THR A 187 5.84 2.28 11.90
CA THR A 187 6.79 1.17 12.08
C THR A 187 6.45 0.32 13.30
N ILE A 188 6.34 -0.98 13.12
CA ILE A 188 6.21 -1.95 14.19
C ILE A 188 7.62 -2.47 14.54
N ALA A 189 8.00 -2.40 15.80
CA ALA A 189 9.21 -3.02 16.33
C ALA A 189 8.90 -3.46 17.78
N VAL A 190 8.49 -4.71 17.95
CA VAL A 190 7.98 -5.22 19.23
C VAL A 190 8.67 -6.51 19.62
N SER A 191 9.07 -6.60 20.89
CA SER A 191 9.89 -7.70 21.41
C SER A 191 9.19 -8.52 22.50
N GLY A 192 9.68 -9.75 22.71
CA GLY A 192 9.19 -10.65 23.75
C GLY A 192 7.69 -10.89 23.64
N THR A 193 6.97 -10.71 24.73
CA THR A 193 5.50 -10.94 24.76
C THR A 193 4.71 -9.99 23.87
N ALA A 194 5.19 -8.77 23.65
CA ALA A 194 4.51 -7.80 22.77
C ALA A 194 4.50 -8.24 21.30
N SER A 195 5.43 -9.10 20.87
CA SER A 195 5.41 -9.65 19.51
C SER A 195 4.16 -10.50 19.21
N SER A 196 3.43 -10.94 20.24
CA SER A 196 2.13 -11.63 20.07
C SER A 196 1.01 -10.72 19.55
N MET A 197 1.22 -9.41 19.51
CA MET A 197 0.26 -8.45 18.99
C MET A 197 0.63 -8.08 17.53
N PRO A 198 -0.16 -8.49 16.52
CA PRO A 198 0.17 -8.22 15.11
C PRO A 198 0.41 -6.75 14.78
N HIS A 199 -0.34 -5.84 15.40
CA HIS A 199 -0.20 -4.39 15.29
C HIS A 199 0.34 -3.76 16.59
N GLY A 200 1.37 -4.38 17.17
CA GLY A 200 2.00 -3.87 18.39
C GLY A 200 2.71 -2.53 18.12
N VAL A 201 2.58 -1.60 19.08
CA VAL A 201 3.24 -0.29 19.01
C VAL A 201 4.57 -0.35 19.76
N PRO A 202 5.68 0.15 19.20
CA PRO A 202 6.98 0.20 19.88
C PRO A 202 6.91 0.91 21.23
N ARG A 203 7.46 0.27 22.25
CA ARG A 203 7.40 0.74 23.66
C ARG A 203 8.76 1.29 24.12
N SER A 204 8.76 2.18 25.14
CA SER A 204 9.97 2.65 25.82
C SER A 204 10.53 1.61 26.80
N VAL A 205 10.55 0.34 26.42
CA VAL A 205 11.12 -0.77 27.20
C VAL A 205 12.33 -1.34 26.46
N LYS A 206 13.31 -1.84 27.21
CA LYS A 206 14.45 -2.53 26.59
C LYS A 206 13.98 -3.76 25.83
N LEU A 207 14.71 -4.13 24.79
CA LEU A 207 14.43 -5.33 24.00
C LEU A 207 14.36 -6.56 24.90
N GLU A 208 13.23 -7.26 24.83
CA GLU A 208 12.98 -8.48 25.61
C GLU A 208 13.51 -9.72 24.87
N ARG A 209 13.89 -10.76 25.61
CA ARG A 209 14.28 -12.05 25.01
C ARG A 209 13.13 -12.68 24.22
N GLY A 210 13.50 -13.41 23.17
CA GLY A 210 12.57 -14.05 22.26
C GLY A 210 12.45 -13.30 20.95
N PHE A 211 11.29 -13.35 20.32
CA PHE A 211 11.12 -12.67 19.05
C PHE A 211 11.15 -11.14 19.18
N LEU A 212 11.84 -10.50 18.26
CA LEU A 212 11.68 -9.11 17.88
C LEU A 212 11.11 -9.10 16.46
N THR A 213 9.83 -8.75 16.34
CA THR A 213 9.16 -8.59 15.06
C THR A 213 9.27 -7.12 14.63
N MET A 214 9.85 -6.91 13.46
CA MET A 214 9.99 -5.59 12.82
C MET A 214 9.22 -5.62 11.52
N ASP A 215 8.18 -4.77 11.43
CA ASP A 215 7.36 -4.59 10.25
C ASP A 215 7.40 -3.12 9.86
N PHE A 216 7.92 -2.85 8.67
CA PHE A 216 8.24 -1.51 8.22
C PHE A 216 8.37 -1.44 6.70
N GLY A 217 8.14 -0.25 6.22
CA GLY A 217 8.26 0.07 4.81
C GLY A 217 8.38 1.56 4.57
N CYS A 218 8.71 1.94 3.37
CA CYS A 218 8.86 3.34 2.99
C CYS A 218 8.14 3.69 1.70
N VAL A 219 7.95 4.98 1.47
CA VAL A 219 7.42 5.52 0.23
C VAL A 219 8.55 6.11 -0.59
N PHE A 220 8.68 5.67 -1.84
CA PHE A 220 9.57 6.22 -2.83
C PHE A 220 8.83 6.49 -4.15
N GLY A 221 8.96 7.71 -4.68
CA GLY A 221 8.22 8.12 -5.88
C GLY A 221 6.70 7.98 -5.77
N GLY A 222 6.16 8.09 -4.54
CA GLY A 222 4.74 7.92 -4.24
C GLY A 222 4.28 6.48 -3.99
N TYR A 223 5.16 5.48 -4.10
CA TYR A 223 4.82 4.06 -3.96
C TYR A 223 5.39 3.46 -2.69
N CYS A 224 4.60 2.63 -2.03
CA CYS A 224 4.94 1.95 -0.78
C CYS A 224 5.79 0.70 -1.03
N SER A 225 6.69 0.41 -0.08
CA SER A 225 7.19 -0.93 0.21
C SER A 225 6.58 -1.46 1.50
N ASP A 226 6.70 -2.77 1.69
CA ASP A 226 6.17 -3.49 2.83
C ASP A 226 7.03 -4.73 3.11
N MET A 227 7.48 -4.88 4.37
CA MET A 227 8.28 -6.02 4.76
C MET A 227 8.25 -6.26 6.26
N THR A 228 7.97 -7.50 6.65
CA THR A 228 8.19 -7.97 8.02
C THR A 228 9.37 -8.93 8.10
N ARG A 229 10.25 -8.70 9.07
CA ARG A 229 11.27 -9.64 9.51
C ARG A 229 11.22 -9.83 11.02
N THR A 230 11.31 -11.06 11.45
CA THR A 230 11.41 -11.43 12.86
C THR A 230 12.78 -12.00 13.14
N VAL A 231 13.44 -11.51 14.19
CA VAL A 231 14.74 -12.02 14.71
C VAL A 231 14.57 -12.50 16.15
N CYS A 232 15.54 -13.19 16.70
CA CYS A 232 15.51 -13.64 18.09
C CYS A 232 16.52 -12.86 18.94
N ILE A 233 16.06 -12.22 19.99
CA ILE A 233 16.91 -11.63 21.03
C ILE A 233 17.34 -12.74 22.00
N GLY A 234 18.63 -13.01 22.03
CA GLY A 234 19.20 -14.17 22.74
C GLY A 234 19.16 -15.44 21.89
N LYS A 235 19.36 -16.58 22.53
CA LYS A 235 19.32 -17.89 21.88
C LYS A 235 17.87 -18.36 21.72
N ALA A 236 17.53 -18.81 20.53
CA ALA A 236 16.25 -19.43 20.21
C ALA A 236 16.19 -20.85 20.78
N ASP A 237 15.20 -21.13 21.58
CA ASP A 237 14.89 -22.49 22.01
C ASP A 237 14.13 -23.27 20.91
N GLU A 238 13.84 -24.52 21.16
CA GLU A 238 13.18 -25.39 20.17
C GLU A 238 11.74 -24.96 19.87
N GLU A 239 11.06 -24.32 20.81
CA GLU A 239 9.67 -23.82 20.60
C GLU A 239 9.73 -22.60 19.67
N ILE A 240 10.61 -21.63 19.91
CA ILE A 240 10.86 -20.45 19.05
C ILE A 240 11.23 -20.89 17.63
N LYS A 241 12.18 -21.84 17.50
CA LYS A 241 12.58 -22.36 16.18
C LYS A 241 11.41 -23.02 15.45
N ARG A 242 10.63 -23.84 16.17
CA ARG A 242 9.45 -24.50 15.58
C ARG A 242 8.45 -23.49 15.04
N VAL A 243 8.12 -22.44 15.78
CA VAL A 243 7.22 -21.37 15.34
C VAL A 243 7.80 -20.66 14.12
N TYR A 244 9.06 -20.21 14.21
CA TYR A 244 9.72 -19.49 13.12
C TYR A 244 9.72 -20.28 11.82
N TYR A 245 10.18 -21.52 11.84
CA TYR A 245 10.27 -22.35 10.64
C TYR A 245 8.91 -22.82 10.12
N THR A 246 7.88 -22.86 10.97
CA THR A 246 6.49 -23.07 10.50
C THR A 246 6.00 -21.87 9.69
N VAL A 247 6.19 -20.65 10.20
CA VAL A 247 5.84 -19.41 9.49
C VAL A 247 6.64 -19.30 8.20
N LEU A 248 7.96 -19.53 8.26
CA LEU A 248 8.82 -19.49 7.08
C LEU A 248 8.40 -20.50 6.00
N LYS A 249 8.01 -21.72 6.40
CA LYS A 249 7.50 -22.73 5.48
C LYS A 249 6.20 -22.26 4.84
N ALA A 250 5.25 -21.74 5.61
CA ALA A 250 3.97 -21.24 5.12
C ALA A 250 4.18 -20.12 4.08
N GLN A 251 5.08 -19.18 4.36
CA GLN A 251 5.41 -18.08 3.48
C GLN A 251 6.06 -18.57 2.16
N LYS A 252 7.06 -19.44 2.27
CA LYS A 252 7.77 -19.99 1.09
C LYS A 252 6.85 -20.81 0.19
N GLU A 253 5.96 -21.63 0.73
CA GLU A 253 5.05 -22.47 -0.06
C GLU A 253 3.97 -21.62 -0.76
N ALA A 254 3.45 -20.58 -0.12
CA ALA A 254 2.51 -19.66 -0.77
C ALA A 254 3.17 -18.88 -1.91
N LEU A 255 4.39 -18.36 -1.71
CA LEU A 255 5.19 -17.74 -2.77
C LEU A 255 5.52 -18.72 -3.92
N ALA A 256 5.93 -19.94 -3.59
CA ALA A 256 6.22 -20.97 -4.57
C ALA A 256 4.99 -21.31 -5.41
N ALA A 257 3.81 -21.45 -4.79
CA ALA A 257 2.56 -21.67 -5.50
C ALA A 257 2.24 -20.52 -6.47
N ALA A 258 2.39 -19.27 -6.03
CA ALA A 258 2.22 -18.10 -6.89
C ALA A 258 3.24 -18.09 -8.05
N SER A 259 4.49 -18.51 -7.81
CA SER A 259 5.57 -18.56 -8.81
C SER A 259 5.27 -19.55 -9.93
N ILE A 260 4.61 -20.66 -9.63
CA ILE A 260 4.25 -21.69 -10.63
C ILE A 260 2.85 -21.51 -11.23
N GLY A 261 2.21 -20.36 -10.98
CA GLY A 261 0.99 -19.96 -11.66
C GLY A 261 -0.30 -20.07 -10.85
N GLU A 262 -0.28 -20.38 -9.54
CA GLU A 262 -1.47 -20.20 -8.70
C GLU A 262 -1.83 -18.72 -8.61
N ARG A 263 -3.08 -18.39 -8.92
CA ARG A 263 -3.60 -17.02 -8.97
C ARG A 263 -4.82 -16.80 -8.09
N GLY A 264 -5.40 -17.85 -7.55
CA GLY A 264 -6.57 -17.77 -6.68
C GLY A 264 -6.24 -17.10 -5.36
N CYS A 265 -6.81 -15.91 -5.11
CA CYS A 265 -6.53 -15.14 -3.90
C CYS A 265 -6.87 -15.91 -2.61
N CYS A 266 -8.00 -16.60 -2.58
CA CYS A 266 -8.38 -17.46 -1.45
C CYS A 266 -7.44 -18.67 -1.35
N ARG A 267 -7.08 -19.28 -2.48
CA ARG A 267 -6.25 -20.49 -2.51
C ARG A 267 -4.83 -20.24 -1.97
N LEU A 268 -4.24 -19.10 -2.28
CA LEU A 268 -2.92 -18.74 -1.74
C LEU A 268 -2.95 -18.59 -0.22
N ASP A 269 -4.01 -17.99 0.35
CA ASP A 269 -4.20 -17.94 1.81
C ASP A 269 -4.36 -19.33 2.42
N GLU A 270 -5.18 -20.20 1.80
CA GLU A 270 -5.39 -21.57 2.26
C GLU A 270 -4.07 -22.35 2.36
N ILE A 271 -3.19 -22.24 1.37
CA ILE A 271 -1.88 -22.92 1.38
C ILE A 271 -1.08 -22.59 2.64
N ALA A 272 -0.95 -21.30 2.97
CA ALA A 272 -0.21 -20.88 4.16
C ALA A 272 -0.92 -21.29 5.45
N ARG A 273 -2.25 -21.13 5.48
CA ARG A 273 -3.08 -21.43 6.64
C ARG A 273 -3.11 -22.92 6.98
N ASP A 274 -3.19 -23.78 5.97
CA ASP A 274 -3.17 -25.25 6.15
C ASP A 274 -1.84 -25.72 6.75
N ILE A 275 -0.71 -25.11 6.37
CA ILE A 275 0.61 -25.41 6.94
C ILE A 275 0.66 -25.04 8.43
N ILE A 276 0.19 -23.84 8.76
CA ILE A 276 0.16 -23.35 10.15
C ILE A 276 -0.77 -24.20 11.01
N ASN A 277 -1.98 -24.49 10.55
CA ASN A 277 -2.96 -25.32 11.24
C ASN A 277 -2.44 -26.77 11.40
N GLY A 278 -1.89 -27.35 10.34
CA GLY A 278 -1.33 -28.71 10.35
C GLY A 278 -0.12 -28.88 11.28
N ALA A 279 0.57 -27.78 11.63
CA ALA A 279 1.65 -27.76 12.61
C ALA A 279 1.16 -27.65 14.08
N GLY A 280 -0.17 -27.56 14.29
CA GLY A 280 -0.81 -27.48 15.60
C GLY A 280 -1.02 -26.04 16.10
N TYR A 281 -1.01 -25.04 15.20
CA TYR A 281 -1.25 -23.64 15.52
C TYR A 281 -2.61 -23.14 14.98
N GLU A 282 -3.63 -24.01 14.98
CA GLU A 282 -4.98 -23.64 14.55
C GLU A 282 -5.49 -22.41 15.31
N GLY A 283 -6.08 -21.45 14.56
CA GLY A 283 -6.56 -20.18 15.10
C GLY A 283 -5.46 -19.18 15.52
N ARG A 284 -4.17 -19.49 15.30
CA ARG A 284 -3.05 -18.59 15.64
C ARG A 284 -2.60 -17.72 14.47
N PHE A 285 -3.13 -17.92 13.28
CA PHE A 285 -3.00 -17.05 12.12
C PHE A 285 -4.34 -16.34 11.89
N GLY A 286 -4.50 -15.17 12.52
CA GLY A 286 -5.78 -14.48 12.64
C GLY A 286 -6.08 -13.42 11.58
N HIS A 287 -5.13 -13.12 10.67
CA HIS A 287 -5.31 -12.16 9.58
C HIS A 287 -5.21 -12.83 8.20
N SER A 288 -5.37 -12.06 7.13
CA SER A 288 -5.19 -12.51 5.75
C SER A 288 -3.72 -12.84 5.45
N LEU A 289 -3.48 -13.68 4.45
CA LEU A 289 -2.12 -13.95 3.95
C LEU A 289 -1.46 -12.69 3.41
N GLY A 290 -2.24 -11.75 2.85
CA GLY A 290 -1.69 -10.53 2.31
C GLY A 290 -2.71 -9.62 1.66
N HIS A 291 -2.22 -8.51 1.16
CA HIS A 291 -3.00 -7.46 0.51
C HIS A 291 -2.23 -6.84 -0.65
N GLY A 292 -2.96 -6.10 -1.50
CA GLY A 292 -2.35 -5.29 -2.54
C GLY A 292 -1.53 -4.14 -1.92
N VAL A 293 -0.42 -3.82 -2.56
CA VAL A 293 0.41 -2.65 -2.24
C VAL A 293 0.54 -1.77 -3.47
N GLY A 294 0.60 -0.46 -3.27
CA GLY A 294 0.77 0.51 -4.34
C GLY A 294 1.14 1.89 -3.80
N MET A 295 0.40 2.90 -4.22
CA MET A 295 0.51 4.25 -3.63
C MET A 295 -0.09 4.32 -2.23
N PHE A 296 -1.03 3.43 -1.92
CA PHE A 296 -1.55 3.20 -0.58
C PHE A 296 -1.07 1.84 -0.09
N ILE A 297 -0.84 1.73 1.22
CA ILE A 297 -0.26 0.51 1.78
C ILE A 297 -1.23 -0.67 1.66
N HIS A 298 -2.50 -0.47 1.93
CA HIS A 298 -3.53 -1.51 1.85
C HIS A 298 -4.44 -1.30 0.63
N GLU A 299 -4.03 -1.81 -0.53
CA GLU A 299 -4.83 -1.79 -1.75
C GLU A 299 -5.48 -3.16 -2.04
N SER A 300 -6.32 -3.20 -3.06
CA SER A 300 -6.78 -4.45 -3.68
C SER A 300 -5.69 -5.02 -4.59
N PRO A 301 -5.67 -6.37 -4.79
CA PRO A 301 -6.55 -7.38 -4.21
C PRO A 301 -6.12 -7.82 -2.81
N ARG A 302 -6.97 -8.58 -2.10
CA ARG A 302 -6.60 -9.23 -0.83
C ARG A 302 -6.42 -10.72 -1.02
N LEU A 303 -5.44 -11.30 -0.32
CA LEU A 303 -5.24 -12.75 -0.21
C LEU A 303 -5.82 -13.22 1.12
N ALA A 304 -7.09 -13.60 1.14
CA ALA A 304 -7.82 -13.84 2.39
C ALA A 304 -8.82 -14.98 2.27
N PRO A 305 -9.15 -15.67 3.38
CA PRO A 305 -10.25 -16.62 3.40
C PRO A 305 -11.59 -15.87 3.23
N GLY A 306 -12.56 -16.55 2.62
CA GLY A 306 -13.93 -16.03 2.50
C GLY A 306 -14.15 -14.87 1.53
N ILE A 307 -13.14 -14.45 0.78
CA ILE A 307 -13.34 -13.58 -0.38
C ILE A 307 -13.96 -14.38 -1.52
N ASP A 308 -14.45 -13.67 -2.55
CA ASP A 308 -14.95 -14.33 -3.75
C ASP A 308 -13.94 -15.37 -4.26
N SER A 309 -14.36 -16.65 -4.30
CA SER A 309 -13.51 -17.76 -4.75
C SER A 309 -13.08 -17.62 -6.21
N GLY A 310 -13.74 -16.74 -6.98
CA GLY A 310 -13.37 -16.36 -8.34
C GLY A 310 -12.31 -15.26 -8.42
N ALA A 311 -11.99 -14.57 -7.31
CA ALA A 311 -10.99 -13.51 -7.30
C ALA A 311 -9.59 -14.06 -7.59
N LYS A 312 -8.96 -13.50 -8.62
CA LYS A 312 -7.63 -13.95 -9.10
C LYS A 312 -6.67 -12.78 -9.21
N LEU A 313 -5.42 -13.07 -8.92
CA LEU A 313 -4.31 -12.19 -9.25
C LEU A 313 -4.13 -12.12 -10.77
N VAL A 314 -3.81 -10.94 -11.27
CA VAL A 314 -3.47 -10.70 -12.67
C VAL A 314 -2.08 -10.06 -12.75
N THR A 315 -1.42 -10.20 -13.90
CA THR A 315 -0.14 -9.55 -14.19
C THR A 315 -0.19 -8.07 -13.92
N GLY A 316 0.80 -7.55 -13.21
CA GLY A 316 0.87 -6.18 -12.72
C GLY A 316 0.26 -5.95 -11.33
N ASN A 317 -0.40 -6.96 -10.71
CA ASN A 317 -0.71 -6.86 -9.28
C ASN A 317 0.57 -6.94 -8.45
N VAL A 318 0.63 -6.19 -7.36
CA VAL A 318 1.66 -6.31 -6.32
C VAL A 318 0.96 -6.63 -5.02
N VAL A 319 1.40 -7.70 -4.34
CA VAL A 319 0.78 -8.19 -3.10
C VAL A 319 1.82 -8.61 -2.09
N THR A 320 1.46 -8.58 -0.81
CA THR A 320 2.25 -9.15 0.28
C THR A 320 1.96 -10.64 0.48
N PHE A 321 2.92 -11.35 1.06
CA PHE A 321 2.82 -12.73 1.55
C PHE A 321 3.38 -12.75 2.97
N GLU A 322 2.50 -12.59 3.96
CA GLU A 322 2.82 -12.25 5.34
C GLU A 322 2.20 -13.20 6.39
N PRO A 323 2.31 -14.51 6.27
CA PRO A 323 1.74 -15.39 7.30
C PRO A 323 2.42 -15.15 8.64
N GLY A 324 1.64 -15.33 9.72
CA GLY A 324 2.14 -15.17 11.08
C GLY A 324 1.50 -16.16 12.06
N ILE A 325 2.21 -16.44 13.16
CA ILE A 325 1.71 -17.19 14.30
C ILE A 325 1.82 -16.28 15.52
N TYR A 326 0.69 -16.08 16.22
CA TYR A 326 0.60 -15.23 17.40
C TYR A 326 0.03 -16.00 18.57
N ILE A 327 0.85 -16.21 19.60
CA ILE A 327 0.48 -16.93 20.82
C ILE A 327 0.30 -15.91 21.94
N PRO A 328 -0.96 -15.55 22.31
CA PRO A 328 -1.22 -14.53 23.30
C PRO A 328 -0.41 -14.72 24.58
N GLU A 329 0.10 -13.62 25.12
CA GLU A 329 0.91 -13.55 26.34
C GLU A 329 2.26 -14.29 26.27
N LYS A 330 2.62 -14.79 25.08
CA LYS A 330 3.93 -15.44 24.86
C LYS A 330 4.78 -14.70 23.84
N TYR A 331 4.44 -14.82 22.57
CA TYR A 331 5.16 -14.21 21.44
C TYR A 331 4.42 -14.39 20.12
N GLY A 332 4.87 -13.68 19.10
CA GLY A 332 4.43 -13.86 17.72
C GLY A 332 5.57 -13.72 16.73
N CYS A 333 5.38 -14.30 15.56
CA CYS A 333 6.33 -14.28 14.45
C CYS A 333 5.57 -14.03 13.16
N ARG A 334 6.02 -13.06 12.35
CA ARG A 334 5.59 -12.80 10.98
C ARG A 334 6.81 -12.74 10.07
N ILE A 335 6.70 -13.27 8.87
CA ILE A 335 7.70 -13.16 7.81
C ILE A 335 6.96 -12.78 6.54
N GLU A 336 7.37 -11.69 5.93
CA GLU A 336 6.67 -11.07 4.82
C GLU A 336 7.60 -10.68 3.69
N ASP A 337 7.16 -10.94 2.47
CA ASP A 337 7.73 -10.40 1.26
C ASP A 337 6.64 -9.74 0.41
N MET A 338 7.04 -8.73 -0.36
CA MET A 338 6.22 -8.06 -1.36
C MET A 338 6.62 -8.51 -2.77
N ALA A 339 5.67 -9.01 -3.56
CA ALA A 339 5.93 -9.53 -4.89
C ALA A 339 4.96 -9.01 -5.95
N ALA A 340 5.46 -8.75 -7.15
CA ALA A 340 4.67 -8.47 -8.34
C ALA A 340 4.32 -9.76 -9.08
N ILE A 341 3.08 -9.86 -9.55
CA ILE A 341 2.63 -10.93 -10.43
C ILE A 341 3.08 -10.62 -11.85
N THR A 342 3.71 -11.60 -12.50
CA THR A 342 4.17 -11.54 -13.89
C THR A 342 3.48 -12.60 -14.73
N ASP A 343 3.67 -12.56 -16.05
CA ASP A 343 3.12 -13.59 -16.95
C ASP A 343 3.73 -14.97 -16.68
N ASP A 344 5.01 -15.01 -16.25
CA ASP A 344 5.76 -16.27 -16.04
C ASP A 344 5.76 -16.74 -14.58
N GLY A 345 5.16 -15.96 -13.64
CA GLY A 345 5.19 -16.29 -12.22
C GLY A 345 5.11 -15.06 -11.32
N ILE A 346 6.13 -14.81 -10.53
CA ILE A 346 6.24 -13.62 -9.67
C ILE A 346 7.64 -12.97 -9.76
N ARG A 347 7.69 -11.67 -9.52
CA ARG A 347 8.91 -10.93 -9.24
C ARG A 347 8.91 -10.54 -7.77
N ASP A 348 9.61 -11.30 -6.95
CA ASP A 348 9.81 -10.97 -5.53
C ASP A 348 10.73 -9.75 -5.43
N PHE A 349 10.24 -8.66 -4.84
CA PHE A 349 11.03 -7.45 -4.63
C PHE A 349 11.91 -7.54 -3.39
N THR A 350 11.48 -8.30 -2.39
CA THR A 350 12.15 -8.41 -1.09
C THR A 350 13.37 -9.32 -1.18
N LYS A 351 14.53 -8.82 -0.74
CA LYS A 351 15.81 -9.54 -0.82
C LYS A 351 16.44 -9.83 0.53
N SER A 352 15.93 -9.25 1.61
CA SER A 352 16.37 -9.51 2.97
C SER A 352 16.29 -10.99 3.32
N THR A 353 17.32 -11.50 4.02
CA THR A 353 17.32 -12.91 4.44
C THR A 353 16.12 -13.28 5.27
N LYS A 354 15.65 -14.50 5.10
CA LYS A 354 14.58 -15.14 5.89
C LYS A 354 15.12 -16.23 6.84
N GLU A 355 16.43 -16.33 6.99
CA GLU A 355 17.01 -17.22 7.99
C GLU A 355 16.83 -16.64 9.40
N LEU A 356 16.63 -17.50 10.40
CA LEU A 356 16.52 -17.07 11.79
C LEU A 356 17.85 -16.49 12.28
N ILE A 357 17.83 -15.20 12.60
CA ILE A 357 18.98 -14.48 13.15
C ILE A 357 18.83 -14.40 14.66
N GLU A 358 19.86 -14.82 15.38
CA GLU A 358 19.97 -14.67 16.83
C GLU A 358 20.90 -13.50 17.15
N LEU A 359 20.41 -12.54 17.95
CA LEU A 359 21.15 -11.34 18.37
C LEU A 359 21.47 -11.41 19.86
N PHE A 360 22.75 -11.28 20.25
CA PHE A 360 23.36 -11.28 21.62
C PHE A 360 23.44 -12.61 22.34
#